data_5659a81528bab7455f845d099f2ffbb5
#
_entry.id   5659a81528bab7455f845d099f2ffbb5
#
_cell.length_a   1.000
_cell.length_b   1.000
_cell.length_c   1.000
_cell.angle_alpha   90.00
_cell.angle_beta   90.00
_cell.angle_gamma   90.00
#
_symmetry.space_group_name_H-M   'P 1'
#
loop_
_entity.id
_entity.type
_entity.pdbx_description
1 polymer ?
#
loop_
_entity_poly.entity_id
_entity_poly.type
_entity_poly.pdbx_seq_one_letter_code
_entity_poly.pdbx_strand_id
1 'polypeptide(L)'
;MGANTIALIVVNCSDVASLNQGEALRGMRSWDEGSHVEGHRSFASENVRMWYLPEHVLSENYLDRRWFEATGERVTEVIFPSRHSAASGQASLTLHPIGIPHMPAGELGTYGGIGGRAPPPNSRLAPWWRMLKQRWADQPELSNFDLSLEVTHHGPYLDAPSLFIEVGSTEATWGHIGAAHLLATIIHDGLFEPSMGPSWNESERYLV
;
A
#
# COMPACT_ATOMS: atom_id res chain seq x y z
N MET A 1 1.01 2.67 -29.98
CA MET A 1 0.69 3.53 -28.84
C MET A 1 1.26 2.85 -27.62
N GLY A 2 2.05 3.54 -26.79
CA GLY A 2 2.56 2.94 -25.54
C GLY A 2 1.39 2.64 -24.60
N ALA A 3 1.49 1.55 -23.82
CA ALA A 3 0.51 1.23 -22.79
C ALA A 3 0.41 2.39 -21.79
N ASN A 4 -0.83 2.73 -21.39
CA ASN A 4 -1.04 3.71 -20.33
C ASN A 4 -0.41 3.19 -19.03
N THR A 5 0.33 4.02 -18.31
CA THR A 5 1.00 3.65 -17.06
C THR A 5 0.24 4.17 -15.87
N ILE A 6 0.04 3.32 -14.85
CA ILE A 6 -0.77 3.66 -13.68
C ILE A 6 -0.11 3.24 -12.36
N ALA A 7 -0.45 3.94 -11.28
CA ALA A 7 -0.28 3.45 -9.92
C ALA A 7 -1.55 2.68 -9.48
N LEU A 8 -1.40 1.54 -8.85
CA LEU A 8 -2.51 0.70 -8.40
C LEU A 8 -2.60 0.70 -6.88
N ILE A 9 -3.73 1.11 -6.33
CA ILE A 9 -4.07 0.96 -4.92
C ILE A 9 -4.96 -0.27 -4.79
N VAL A 10 -4.59 -1.22 -3.95
CA VAL A 10 -5.36 -2.45 -3.71
C VAL A 10 -6.02 -2.39 -2.34
N VAL A 11 -7.35 -2.26 -2.32
CA VAL A 11 -8.15 -2.19 -1.10
C VAL A 11 -8.72 -3.56 -0.78
N ASN A 12 -8.42 -4.08 0.41
CA ASN A 12 -8.97 -5.33 0.92
C ASN A 12 -10.31 -5.09 1.62
N CYS A 13 -11.40 -5.65 1.09
CA CYS A 13 -12.76 -5.46 1.63
C CYS A 13 -12.99 -6.17 2.97
N SER A 14 -12.20 -7.18 3.31
CA SER A 14 -12.29 -7.87 4.61
C SER A 14 -11.43 -7.23 5.71
N ASP A 15 -10.72 -6.16 5.39
CA ASP A 15 -9.83 -5.43 6.30
C ASP A 15 -10.38 -4.04 6.57
N VAL A 16 -10.82 -3.79 7.79
CA VAL A 16 -11.44 -2.51 8.18
C VAL A 16 -10.49 -1.32 8.03
N ALA A 17 -9.18 -1.50 8.30
CA ALA A 17 -8.20 -0.43 8.13
C ALA A 17 -7.99 -0.10 6.64
N SER A 18 -7.95 -1.13 5.78
CA SER A 18 -7.88 -0.98 4.34
C SER A 18 -9.11 -0.26 3.78
N LEU A 19 -10.32 -0.70 4.18
CA LEU A 19 -11.57 -0.07 3.77
C LEU A 19 -11.65 1.40 4.19
N ASN A 20 -11.34 1.71 5.44
CA ASN A 20 -11.39 3.08 5.96
C ASN A 20 -10.43 4.00 5.21
N GLN A 21 -9.23 3.52 4.87
CA GLN A 21 -8.27 4.26 4.04
C GLN A 21 -8.79 4.46 2.61
N GLY A 22 -9.37 3.39 2.01
CA GLY A 22 -9.98 3.45 0.68
C GLY A 22 -11.12 4.45 0.60
N GLU A 23 -12.02 4.45 1.59
CA GLU A 23 -13.13 5.40 1.65
C GLU A 23 -12.66 6.84 1.91
N ALA A 24 -11.64 7.03 2.76
CA ALA A 24 -11.03 8.34 2.95
C ALA A 24 -10.44 8.88 1.63
N LEU A 25 -9.70 8.06 0.87
CA LEU A 25 -9.17 8.42 -0.45
C LEU A 25 -10.28 8.81 -1.43
N ARG A 26 -11.40 8.08 -1.42
CA ARG A 26 -12.56 8.42 -2.26
C ARG A 26 -13.19 9.76 -1.90
N GLY A 27 -13.15 10.13 -0.62
CA GLY A 27 -13.64 11.42 -0.15
C GLY A 27 -12.73 12.62 -0.49
N MET A 28 -11.43 12.40 -0.77
CA MET A 28 -10.45 13.47 -0.99
C MET A 28 -10.48 14.03 -2.41
N ARG A 29 -10.99 13.27 -3.38
CA ARG A 29 -11.09 13.72 -4.78
C ARG A 29 -12.16 12.95 -5.55
N SER A 30 -12.44 13.39 -6.78
CA SER A 30 -13.36 12.70 -7.68
C SER A 30 -12.73 11.44 -8.25
N TRP A 31 -13.51 10.37 -8.25
CA TRP A 31 -13.19 9.08 -8.83
C TRP A 31 -14.30 8.66 -9.78
N ASP A 32 -13.94 8.26 -10.99
CA ASP A 32 -14.85 7.63 -11.93
C ASP A 32 -14.93 6.12 -11.68
N GLU A 33 -16.02 5.49 -12.08
CA GLU A 33 -16.07 4.03 -12.12
C GLU A 33 -15.03 3.51 -13.12
N GLY A 34 -14.17 2.61 -12.65
CA GLY A 34 -13.16 1.95 -13.48
C GLY A 34 -13.64 0.61 -14.03
N SER A 35 -12.71 -0.12 -14.64
CA SER A 35 -12.97 -1.46 -15.15
C SER A 35 -13.30 -2.42 -14.00
N HIS A 36 -14.25 -3.34 -14.23
CA HIS A 36 -14.37 -4.51 -13.35
C HIS A 36 -13.28 -5.52 -13.74
N VAL A 37 -12.34 -5.73 -12.86
CA VAL A 37 -11.25 -6.68 -13.04
C VAL A 37 -11.53 -7.92 -12.20
N GLU A 38 -11.56 -9.09 -12.83
CA GLU A 38 -11.91 -10.37 -12.20
C GLU A 38 -13.27 -10.34 -11.46
N GLY A 39 -14.22 -9.55 -11.97
CA GLY A 39 -15.53 -9.37 -11.35
C GLY A 39 -15.57 -8.38 -10.18
N HIS A 40 -14.43 -7.77 -9.82
CA HIS A 40 -14.32 -6.83 -8.71
C HIS A 40 -14.27 -5.39 -9.22
N ARG A 41 -14.94 -4.50 -8.49
CA ARG A 41 -15.03 -3.07 -8.83
C ARG A 41 -13.68 -2.37 -8.69
N SER A 42 -13.47 -1.38 -9.54
CA SER A 42 -12.38 -0.43 -9.40
C SER A 42 -12.84 1.00 -9.61
N PHE A 43 -12.00 1.93 -9.24
CA PHE A 43 -12.19 3.37 -9.46
C PHE A 43 -10.93 3.94 -10.10
N ALA A 44 -11.12 4.97 -10.93
CA ALA A 44 -10.08 5.64 -11.67
C ALA A 44 -10.04 7.13 -11.36
N SER A 45 -8.86 7.67 -11.16
CA SER A 45 -8.62 9.11 -11.09
C SER A 45 -7.24 9.40 -11.68
N GLU A 46 -7.18 10.20 -12.75
CA GLU A 46 -5.94 10.44 -13.50
C GLU A 46 -5.22 9.13 -13.88
N ASN A 47 -3.96 8.99 -13.47
CA ASN A 47 -3.14 7.79 -13.65
C ASN A 47 -3.14 6.85 -12.42
N VAL A 48 -4.11 6.97 -11.53
CA VAL A 48 -4.27 6.10 -10.36
C VAL A 48 -5.52 5.24 -10.52
N ARG A 49 -5.40 3.97 -10.11
CA ARG A 49 -6.52 3.02 -10.04
C ARG A 49 -6.63 2.50 -8.62
N MET A 50 -7.86 2.32 -8.14
CA MET A 50 -8.15 1.72 -6.84
C MET A 50 -8.99 0.49 -7.08
N TRP A 51 -8.45 -0.70 -6.79
CA TRP A 51 -9.07 -1.99 -7.02
C TRP A 51 -9.49 -2.64 -5.70
N TYR A 52 -10.76 -3.00 -5.57
CA TYR A 52 -11.34 -3.56 -4.37
C TYR A 52 -11.39 -5.08 -4.47
N LEU A 53 -10.61 -5.77 -3.64
CA LEU A 53 -10.58 -7.23 -3.57
C LEU A 53 -11.33 -7.72 -2.31
N PRO A 54 -12.07 -8.86 -2.40
CA PRO A 54 -12.92 -9.31 -1.30
C PRO A 54 -12.11 -9.76 -0.08
N GLU A 55 -11.01 -10.49 -0.28
CA GLU A 55 -10.24 -11.16 0.79
C GLU A 55 -8.78 -11.43 0.39
N HIS A 56 -7.95 -11.71 1.41
CA HIS A 56 -6.64 -12.38 1.30
C HIS A 56 -5.59 -11.75 0.38
N VAL A 57 -5.50 -10.42 0.32
CA VAL A 57 -4.53 -9.73 -0.56
C VAL A 57 -3.08 -10.19 -0.38
N LEU A 58 -2.71 -10.71 0.80
CA LEU A 58 -1.35 -11.20 1.06
C LEU A 58 -0.97 -12.42 0.21
N SER A 59 -1.94 -13.24 -0.19
CA SER A 59 -1.74 -14.43 -1.01
C SER A 59 -1.97 -14.19 -2.51
N GLU A 60 -2.42 -12.99 -2.88
CA GLU A 60 -2.75 -12.61 -4.24
C GLU A 60 -1.50 -12.19 -5.04
N ASN A 61 -0.71 -13.17 -5.45
CA ASN A 61 0.49 -12.92 -6.26
C ASN A 61 0.16 -12.34 -7.65
N TYR A 62 1.07 -11.54 -8.19
CA TYR A 62 1.01 -11.00 -9.55
C TYR A 62 -0.21 -10.12 -9.85
N LEU A 63 -0.73 -9.38 -8.87
CA LEU A 63 -1.85 -8.45 -9.07
C LEU A 63 -1.58 -7.42 -10.18
N ASP A 64 -0.35 -6.97 -10.31
CA ASP A 64 0.11 -6.07 -11.36
C ASP A 64 -0.02 -6.67 -12.77
N ARG A 65 0.32 -7.95 -12.94
CA ARG A 65 0.15 -8.67 -14.21
C ARG A 65 -1.33 -8.93 -14.49
N ARG A 66 -2.09 -9.38 -13.50
CA ARG A 66 -3.52 -9.65 -13.61
C ARG A 66 -4.29 -8.39 -14.01
N TRP A 67 -3.92 -7.23 -13.43
CA TRP A 67 -4.46 -5.95 -13.84
C TRP A 67 -4.15 -5.65 -15.31
N PHE A 68 -2.88 -5.81 -15.72
CA PHE A 68 -2.46 -5.57 -17.10
C PHE A 68 -3.18 -6.49 -18.11
N GLU A 69 -3.30 -7.77 -17.80
CA GLU A 69 -3.99 -8.75 -18.64
C GLU A 69 -5.47 -8.40 -18.86
N ALA A 70 -6.12 -7.87 -17.82
CA ALA A 70 -7.53 -7.51 -17.89
C ALA A 70 -7.79 -6.16 -18.57
N THR A 71 -6.87 -5.19 -18.45
CA THR A 71 -7.14 -3.79 -18.85
C THR A 71 -6.21 -3.25 -19.93
N GLY A 72 -5.03 -3.85 -20.12
CA GLY A 72 -3.95 -3.30 -20.96
C GLY A 72 -3.18 -2.14 -20.32
N GLU A 73 -3.52 -1.74 -19.09
CA GLU A 73 -2.82 -0.67 -18.37
C GLU A 73 -1.61 -1.25 -17.61
N ARG A 74 -0.44 -0.65 -17.83
CA ARG A 74 0.79 -1.08 -17.18
C ARG A 74 0.91 -0.51 -15.76
N VAL A 75 0.95 -1.38 -14.77
CA VAL A 75 1.16 -1.00 -13.37
C VAL A 75 2.63 -0.66 -13.14
N THR A 76 2.92 0.55 -12.64
CA THR A 76 4.27 1.02 -12.32
C THR A 76 4.60 0.90 -10.83
N GLU A 77 3.58 0.83 -9.99
CA GLU A 77 3.70 0.62 -8.55
C GLU A 77 2.39 0.13 -7.95
N VAL A 78 2.47 -0.58 -6.83
CA VAL A 78 1.28 -1.06 -6.08
C VAL A 78 1.37 -0.60 -4.63
N ILE A 79 0.27 -0.02 -4.13
CA ILE A 79 0.12 0.45 -2.76
C ILE A 79 -0.97 -0.38 -2.07
N PHE A 80 -0.65 -0.87 -0.88
CA PHE A 80 -1.57 -1.64 -0.06
C PHE A 80 -1.91 -0.90 1.23
N PRO A 81 -3.02 -0.11 1.28
CA PRO A 81 -3.60 0.27 2.55
C PRO A 81 -4.05 -0.99 3.29
N SER A 82 -3.67 -1.15 4.57
CA SER A 82 -3.87 -2.39 5.29
C SER A 82 -3.94 -2.19 6.79
N ARG A 83 -4.25 -3.27 7.52
CA ARG A 83 -4.04 -3.38 8.95
C ARG A 83 -2.69 -4.03 9.23
N HIS A 84 -1.98 -3.53 10.23
CA HIS A 84 -0.85 -4.19 10.85
C HIS A 84 -1.32 -5.05 12.05
N SER A 85 -0.72 -6.21 12.25
CA SER A 85 -1.01 -7.07 13.40
C SER A 85 0.28 -7.42 14.13
N ALA A 86 0.37 -7.03 15.42
CA ALA A 86 1.54 -7.33 16.24
C ALA A 86 1.14 -7.85 17.62
N ALA A 87 1.92 -8.81 18.13
CA ALA A 87 1.69 -9.41 19.45
C ALA A 87 1.87 -8.41 20.61
N SER A 88 2.60 -7.31 20.38
CA SER A 88 2.77 -6.24 21.36
C SER A 88 1.45 -5.53 21.71
N GLY A 89 0.48 -5.53 20.78
CA GLY A 89 -0.78 -4.78 20.91
C GLY A 89 -0.61 -3.25 20.88
N GLN A 90 0.61 -2.75 20.72
CA GLN A 90 0.90 -1.30 20.68
C GLN A 90 0.27 -0.69 19.43
N ALA A 91 -0.53 0.37 19.59
CA ALA A 91 -1.07 1.11 18.47
C ALA A 91 0.06 1.66 17.59
N SER A 92 -0.01 1.47 16.27
CA SER A 92 1.08 1.86 15.36
C SER A 92 0.58 2.30 14.00
N LEU A 93 1.37 3.13 13.33
CA LEU A 93 1.27 3.43 11.91
C LEU A 93 2.56 2.97 11.25
N THR A 94 2.44 2.05 10.29
CA THR A 94 3.62 1.37 9.74
C THR A 94 3.71 1.52 8.23
N LEU A 95 4.94 1.53 7.72
CA LEU A 95 5.26 1.40 6.31
C LEU A 95 6.32 0.31 6.15
N HIS A 96 6.18 -0.53 5.13
CA HIS A 96 7.22 -1.51 4.82
C HIS A 96 7.17 -2.00 3.37
N PRO A 97 8.32 -2.43 2.81
CA PRO A 97 8.37 -3.22 1.60
C PRO A 97 7.96 -4.67 1.88
N ILE A 98 7.54 -5.40 0.85
CA ILE A 98 7.07 -6.78 0.96
C ILE A 98 8.01 -7.78 0.31
N GLY A 99 7.90 -9.03 0.73
CA GLY A 99 8.65 -10.15 0.19
C GLY A 99 9.15 -11.09 1.28
N ILE A 100 9.52 -12.28 0.88
CA ILE A 100 10.05 -13.32 1.78
C ILE A 100 11.40 -13.88 1.27
N PRO A 101 12.40 -13.00 1.06
CA PRO A 101 13.71 -13.40 0.50
C PRO A 101 14.48 -14.36 1.42
N HIS A 102 14.14 -14.40 2.71
CA HIS A 102 14.75 -15.28 3.72
C HIS A 102 14.26 -16.73 3.68
N MET A 103 13.14 -17.00 2.99
CA MET A 103 12.59 -18.34 2.85
C MET A 103 13.25 -19.11 1.69
N PRO A 104 13.25 -20.45 1.72
CA PRO A 104 13.76 -21.26 0.61
C PRO A 104 13.12 -20.89 -0.72
N ALA A 105 13.93 -20.88 -1.78
CA ALA A 105 13.48 -20.43 -3.10
C ALA A 105 12.29 -21.24 -3.63
N GLY A 106 11.24 -20.55 -4.02
CA GLY A 106 10.03 -21.12 -4.60
C GLY A 106 8.98 -21.63 -3.61
N GLU A 107 9.28 -21.68 -2.30
CA GLU A 107 8.26 -22.01 -1.29
C GLU A 107 7.23 -20.89 -1.16
N LEU A 108 5.98 -21.25 -0.92
CA LEU A 108 4.93 -20.27 -0.63
C LEU A 108 4.94 -19.93 0.85
N GLY A 109 4.93 -18.63 1.15
CA GLY A 109 4.85 -18.15 2.53
C GLY A 109 3.46 -18.39 3.14
N THR A 110 3.41 -18.63 4.46
CA THR A 110 2.15 -18.74 5.21
C THR A 110 1.28 -17.50 5.04
N TYR A 111 1.91 -16.34 4.92
CA TYR A 111 1.26 -15.04 4.68
C TYR A 111 1.56 -14.53 3.26
N GLY A 112 1.48 -15.43 2.27
CA GLY A 112 1.72 -15.09 0.87
C GLY A 112 3.20 -14.84 0.51
N GLY A 113 3.42 -14.48 -0.74
CA GLY A 113 4.76 -14.29 -1.29
C GLY A 113 5.40 -15.57 -1.81
N ILE A 114 6.56 -15.41 -2.43
CA ILE A 114 7.35 -16.52 -3.02
C ILE A 114 8.74 -16.50 -2.36
N GLY A 115 9.12 -17.61 -1.75
CA GLY A 115 10.41 -17.80 -1.08
C GLY A 115 11.59 -17.42 -1.98
N GLY A 116 12.59 -16.77 -1.41
CA GLY A 116 13.74 -16.25 -2.11
C GLY A 116 13.48 -14.99 -2.95
N ARG A 117 12.27 -14.39 -2.87
CA ARG A 117 11.89 -13.24 -3.68
C ARG A 117 11.30 -12.10 -2.86
N ALA A 118 11.52 -10.89 -3.36
CA ALA A 118 10.83 -9.67 -2.95
C ALA A 118 10.49 -8.86 -4.21
N PRO A 119 9.35 -8.15 -4.25
CA PRO A 119 9.12 -7.11 -5.24
C PRO A 119 10.21 -6.04 -5.20
N PRO A 120 10.41 -5.29 -6.29
CA PRO A 120 11.30 -4.13 -6.24
C PRO A 120 10.86 -3.15 -5.15
N PRO A 121 11.81 -2.49 -4.43
CA PRO A 121 11.47 -1.50 -3.42
C PRO A 121 10.75 -0.31 -4.04
N ASN A 122 9.71 0.19 -3.37
CA ASN A 122 9.00 1.36 -3.81
C ASN A 122 9.77 2.64 -3.43
N SER A 123 10.06 3.49 -4.40
CA SER A 123 10.80 4.74 -4.19
C SER A 123 10.06 5.76 -3.30
N ARG A 124 8.77 5.53 -3.03
CA ARG A 124 7.97 6.37 -2.12
C ARG A 124 8.19 6.08 -0.64
N LEU A 125 8.79 4.94 -0.28
CA LEU A 125 8.96 4.54 1.12
C LEU A 125 9.59 5.64 1.97
N ALA A 126 10.76 6.15 1.58
CA ALA A 126 11.45 7.16 2.35
C ALA A 126 10.77 8.55 2.32
N PRO A 127 10.29 9.09 1.18
CA PRO A 127 9.48 10.31 1.16
C PRO A 127 8.21 10.20 2.02
N TRP A 128 7.45 9.11 1.89
CA TRP A 128 6.22 8.92 2.65
C TRP A 128 6.46 8.74 4.15
N TRP A 129 7.54 8.08 4.52
CA TRP A 129 7.95 8.01 5.92
C TRP A 129 8.25 9.39 6.52
N ARG A 130 8.95 10.27 5.79
CA ARG A 130 9.19 11.65 6.24
C ARG A 130 7.87 12.43 6.37
N MET A 131 7.00 12.30 5.38
CA MET A 131 5.68 12.94 5.37
C MET A 131 4.81 12.45 6.54
N LEU A 132 4.80 11.14 6.80
CA LEU A 132 4.07 10.54 7.91
C LEU A 132 4.54 11.12 9.25
N LYS A 133 5.85 11.13 9.50
CA LYS A 133 6.41 11.72 10.75
C LYS A 133 6.02 13.18 10.94
N GLN A 134 6.11 13.96 9.86
CA GLN A 134 5.76 15.37 9.93
C GLN A 134 4.28 15.58 10.25
N ARG A 135 3.39 14.89 9.55
CA ARG A 135 1.95 15.06 9.72
C ARG A 135 1.42 14.46 11.00
N TRP A 136 1.97 13.33 11.43
CA TRP A 136 1.62 12.72 12.71
C TRP A 136 1.92 13.64 13.89
N ALA A 137 3.01 14.40 13.85
CA ALA A 137 3.38 15.34 14.90
C ALA A 137 2.31 16.45 15.10
N ASP A 138 1.52 16.75 14.08
CA ASP A 138 0.44 17.73 14.11
C ASP A 138 -0.93 17.12 14.46
N GLN A 139 -0.97 15.82 14.88
CA GLN A 139 -2.19 15.06 15.19
C GLN A 139 -2.19 14.58 16.65
N PRO A 140 -2.52 15.43 17.62
CA PRO A 140 -2.46 15.06 19.05
C PRO A 140 -3.35 13.87 19.41
N GLU A 141 -4.45 13.65 18.67
CA GLU A 141 -5.35 12.49 18.84
C GLU A 141 -4.71 11.15 18.43
N LEU A 142 -3.61 11.18 17.70
CA LEU A 142 -2.83 10.00 17.31
C LEU A 142 -1.53 9.84 18.12
N SER A 143 -1.36 10.61 19.19
CA SER A 143 -0.15 10.58 20.01
C SER A 143 0.15 9.24 20.69
N ASN A 144 -0.86 8.36 20.80
CA ASN A 144 -0.73 7.00 21.30
C ASN A 144 -0.32 5.96 20.22
N PHE A 145 -0.24 6.38 18.96
CA PHE A 145 0.26 5.54 17.88
C PHE A 145 1.76 5.71 17.71
N ASP A 146 2.50 4.62 17.80
CA ASP A 146 3.92 4.60 17.44
C ASP A 146 4.09 4.62 15.92
N LEU A 147 5.17 5.22 15.44
CA LEU A 147 5.54 5.15 14.03
C LEU A 147 6.63 4.09 13.82
N SER A 148 6.44 3.19 12.87
CA SER A 148 7.40 2.13 12.59
C SER A 148 7.68 1.95 11.08
N LEU A 149 8.96 1.85 10.74
CA LEU A 149 9.39 1.23 9.49
C LEU A 149 9.69 -0.24 9.78
N GLU A 150 9.00 -1.13 9.09
CA GLU A 150 9.20 -2.55 9.30
C GLU A 150 10.13 -3.14 8.23
N VAL A 151 10.74 -4.27 8.59
CA VAL A 151 11.56 -5.04 7.66
C VAL A 151 10.70 -5.67 6.57
N THR A 152 11.30 -5.98 5.44
CA THR A 152 10.65 -6.71 4.34
C THR A 152 10.12 -8.06 4.82
N HIS A 153 8.82 -8.28 4.72
CA HIS A 153 8.17 -9.54 5.13
C HIS A 153 6.86 -9.75 4.37
N HIS A 154 6.27 -10.92 4.47
CA HIS A 154 5.05 -11.45 3.84
C HIS A 154 4.87 -11.12 2.33
N GLY A 155 3.77 -11.61 1.74
CA GLY A 155 3.36 -11.34 0.37
C GLY A 155 2.46 -10.12 0.21
N PRO A 156 1.88 -9.97 -0.97
CA PRO A 156 2.03 -10.84 -2.15
C PRO A 156 3.36 -10.63 -2.90
N TYR A 157 3.68 -11.53 -3.85
CA TYR A 157 4.76 -11.27 -4.81
C TYR A 157 4.22 -10.56 -6.05
N LEU A 158 4.91 -9.49 -6.45
CA LEU A 158 4.61 -8.66 -7.62
C LEU A 158 5.89 -8.35 -8.39
N ASP A 159 5.78 -8.02 -9.68
CA ASP A 159 6.91 -7.51 -10.46
C ASP A 159 7.07 -5.99 -10.30
N ALA A 160 5.99 -5.28 -10.02
CA ALA A 160 6.01 -3.84 -9.78
C ALA A 160 6.51 -3.49 -8.37
N PRO A 161 7.20 -2.34 -8.20
CA PRO A 161 7.50 -1.78 -6.90
C PRO A 161 6.27 -1.71 -5.99
N SER A 162 6.40 -2.13 -4.73
CA SER A 162 5.25 -2.28 -3.84
C SER A 162 5.53 -1.77 -2.44
N LEU A 163 4.47 -1.34 -1.75
CA LEU A 163 4.54 -0.74 -0.43
C LEU A 163 3.25 -1.02 0.35
N PHE A 164 3.37 -1.47 1.60
CA PHE A 164 2.29 -1.48 2.58
C PHE A 164 2.31 -0.22 3.43
N ILE A 165 1.12 0.29 3.74
CA ILE A 165 0.89 1.42 4.63
C ILE A 165 -0.29 1.07 5.54
N GLU A 166 -0.04 0.98 6.88
CA GLU A 166 -0.89 0.21 7.74
C GLU A 166 -1.26 0.89 9.06
N VAL A 167 -2.47 0.60 9.53
CA VAL A 167 -2.95 0.94 10.88
C VAL A 167 -2.86 -0.30 11.77
N GLY A 168 -2.18 -0.22 12.88
CA GLY A 168 -1.97 -1.33 13.83
C GLY A 168 -2.31 -0.99 15.27
N SER A 169 -2.26 -1.98 16.17
CA SER A 169 -1.83 -3.36 15.88
C SER A 169 -2.89 -4.42 16.24
N THR A 170 -4.10 -4.00 16.65
CA THR A 170 -5.17 -4.89 17.12
C THR A 170 -6.54 -4.40 16.64
N GLU A 171 -7.58 -5.22 16.85
CA GLU A 171 -8.98 -4.86 16.56
C GLU A 171 -9.41 -3.54 17.20
N ALA A 172 -8.83 -3.18 18.35
CA ALA A 172 -9.13 -1.91 19.00
C ALA A 172 -8.65 -0.68 18.22
N THR A 173 -7.65 -0.85 17.34
CA THR A 173 -7.02 0.26 16.60
C THR A 173 -7.26 0.22 15.10
N TRP A 174 -7.50 -0.96 14.50
CA TRP A 174 -7.69 -1.09 13.04
C TRP A 174 -8.82 -0.22 12.48
N GLY A 175 -9.89 -0.02 13.26
CA GLY A 175 -11.03 0.83 12.87
C GLY A 175 -10.84 2.33 13.11
N HIS A 176 -9.66 2.80 13.55
CA HIS A 176 -9.45 4.19 13.91
C HIS A 176 -9.48 5.13 12.71
N ILE A 177 -10.56 5.91 12.58
CA ILE A 177 -10.82 6.76 11.40
C ILE A 177 -9.76 7.84 11.20
N GLY A 178 -9.31 8.51 12.28
CA GLY A 178 -8.25 9.53 12.17
C GLY A 178 -6.93 8.96 11.66
N ALA A 179 -6.54 7.76 12.12
CA ALA A 179 -5.36 7.04 11.64
C ALA A 179 -5.49 6.69 10.15
N ALA A 180 -6.63 6.10 9.76
CA ALA A 180 -6.90 5.78 8.37
C ALA A 180 -6.90 7.04 7.47
N HIS A 181 -7.47 8.14 7.93
CA HIS A 181 -7.49 9.41 7.20
C HIS A 181 -6.07 9.99 7.03
N LEU A 182 -5.23 9.94 8.07
CA LEU A 182 -3.84 10.38 7.98
C LEU A 182 -3.08 9.58 6.93
N LEU A 183 -3.16 8.24 6.96
CA LEU A 183 -2.48 7.39 5.99
C LEU A 183 -3.04 7.58 4.57
N ALA A 184 -4.36 7.73 4.41
CA ALA A 184 -4.97 8.07 3.14
C ALA A 184 -4.47 9.42 2.58
N THR A 185 -4.25 10.41 3.45
CA THR A 185 -3.66 11.70 3.06
C THR A 185 -2.22 11.55 2.55
N ILE A 186 -1.42 10.66 3.17
CA ILE A 186 -0.07 10.34 2.68
C ILE A 186 -0.12 9.72 1.27
N ILE A 187 -1.03 8.77 1.06
CA ILE A 187 -1.22 8.15 -0.26
C ILE A 187 -1.68 9.18 -1.28
N HIS A 188 -2.70 9.97 -0.95
CA HIS A 188 -3.25 11.00 -1.82
C HIS A 188 -2.18 11.98 -2.28
N ASP A 189 -1.50 12.65 -1.35
CA ASP A 189 -0.53 13.67 -1.68
C ASP A 189 0.70 13.07 -2.37
N GLY A 190 1.11 11.88 -1.94
CA GLY A 190 2.22 11.18 -2.58
C GLY A 190 1.95 10.77 -4.04
N LEU A 191 0.71 10.49 -4.42
CA LEU A 191 0.35 10.07 -5.78
C LEU A 191 -0.08 11.23 -6.68
N PHE A 192 -0.73 12.25 -6.12
CA PHE A 192 -1.37 13.29 -6.92
C PHE A 192 -0.70 14.67 -6.83
N GLU A 193 0.13 14.92 -5.80
CA GLU A 193 0.83 16.20 -5.66
C GLU A 193 2.25 16.10 -6.26
N PRO A 194 2.53 16.77 -7.40
CA PRO A 194 3.83 16.64 -8.08
C PRO A 194 5.03 17.01 -7.20
N SER A 195 4.86 17.95 -6.27
CA SER A 195 5.91 18.38 -5.33
C SER A 195 6.25 17.34 -4.27
N MET A 196 5.38 16.34 -4.08
CA MET A 196 5.51 15.26 -3.11
C MET A 196 5.89 13.92 -3.75
N GLY A 197 6.18 13.92 -5.04
CA GLY A 197 6.63 12.75 -5.77
C GLY A 197 7.94 12.17 -5.23
N PRO A 198 8.35 10.99 -5.68
CA PRO A 198 9.58 10.37 -5.24
C PRO A 198 10.77 11.29 -5.56
N SER A 199 11.42 11.79 -4.51
CA SER A 199 12.61 12.64 -4.63
C SER A 199 13.91 11.82 -4.69
N TRP A 200 13.82 10.57 -5.17
CA TRP A 200 15.00 9.74 -5.30
C TRP A 200 15.79 10.16 -6.54
N ASN A 201 17.08 10.34 -6.36
CA ASN A 201 18.03 10.44 -7.44
C ASN A 201 19.03 9.28 -7.35
N GLU A 202 19.70 8.95 -8.45
CA GLU A 202 20.62 7.81 -8.52
C GLU A 202 21.81 7.89 -7.54
N SER A 203 22.06 9.05 -6.93
CA SER A 203 23.11 9.25 -5.92
C SER A 203 22.67 8.91 -4.50
N GLU A 204 21.38 8.74 -4.25
CA GLU A 204 20.84 8.40 -2.93
C GLU A 204 20.70 6.89 -2.78
N ARG A 205 21.31 6.34 -1.73
CA ARG A 205 21.15 4.93 -1.36
C ARG A 205 20.17 4.82 -0.21
N TYR A 206 19.10 4.08 -0.40
CA TYR A 206 18.21 3.69 0.68
C TYR A 206 18.63 2.32 1.20
N LEU A 207 19.03 2.25 2.46
CA LEU A 207 19.17 0.99 3.20
C LEU A 207 17.79 0.67 3.79
N VAL A 208 17.23 -0.45 3.40
CA VAL A 208 16.01 -1.03 3.96
C VAL A 208 16.38 -2.29 4.73
#